data_8a4b1bd8da617ffb06d5dbc96d3a3fc1
#
_entry.id   8a4b1bd8da617ffb06d5dbc96d3a3fc1
#
_cell.length_a   1.000
_cell.length_b   1.000
_cell.length_c   1.000
_cell.angle_alpha   90.00
_cell.angle_beta   90.00
_cell.angle_gamma   90.00
#
_symmetry.space_group_name_H-M   'P 1'
#
loop_
_entity.id
_entity.type
_entity.pdbx_description
1 polymer ?
#
loop_
_entity_poly.entity_id
_entity_poly.type
_entity_poly.pdbx_seq_one_letter_code
_entity_poly.pdbx_strand_id
1 'polypeptide(L)'
;GELQEKAFKKLEFAILTELSTEPGRTGFSLHDTLTNQGDYAKEYQVLYHTNFGTPLLEEGARFVAPVKQVSPFNPRAATELSDWQRYRGPTRDYDETVFNVVPYADEQGQTLTMLHNRAGNLGVSVGFNT
;
A
#
# COMPACT_ATOMS: atom_id res chain seq x y z
N GLY A 1 -15.62 8.63 -7.69
CA GLY A 1 -15.64 8.10 -9.08
C GLY A 1 -16.22 6.70 -9.13
N GLU A 2 -16.61 6.29 -10.31
CA GLU A 2 -17.15 4.96 -10.58
C GLU A 2 -16.37 4.32 -11.73
N LEU A 3 -15.98 3.06 -11.57
CA LEU A 3 -15.36 2.24 -12.60
C LEU A 3 -16.18 0.97 -12.74
N GLN A 4 -16.47 0.56 -13.99
CA GLN A 4 -17.14 -0.68 -14.29
C GLN A 4 -16.29 -1.52 -15.23
N GLU A 5 -16.11 -2.80 -14.88
CA GLU A 5 -15.53 -3.79 -15.78
C GLU A 5 -16.64 -4.75 -16.23
N LYS A 6 -16.89 -4.78 -17.54
CA LYS A 6 -17.93 -5.61 -18.15
C LYS A 6 -17.34 -6.40 -19.33
N ALA A 7 -17.51 -7.71 -19.27
CA ALA A 7 -17.17 -8.59 -20.40
C ALA A 7 -18.26 -9.63 -20.58
N PHE A 8 -18.72 -9.81 -21.82
CA PHE A 8 -19.79 -10.78 -22.14
C PHE A 8 -19.47 -12.17 -21.59
N LYS A 9 -20.33 -12.68 -20.71
CA LYS A 9 -20.20 -13.97 -19.99
C LYS A 9 -18.95 -14.11 -19.11
N LYS A 10 -18.31 -13.01 -18.70
CA LYS A 10 -17.09 -13.06 -17.87
C LYS A 10 -17.29 -12.33 -16.54
N LEU A 11 -16.58 -11.24 -16.34
CA LEU A 11 -16.64 -10.46 -15.13
C LEU A 11 -17.59 -9.28 -15.29
N GLU A 12 -18.32 -8.97 -14.25
CA GLU A 12 -19.12 -7.77 -14.18
C GLU A 12 -19.03 -7.21 -12.76
N PHE A 13 -18.03 -6.36 -12.53
CA PHE A 13 -17.83 -5.67 -11.27
C PHE A 13 -18.04 -4.16 -11.43
N ALA A 14 -18.59 -3.56 -10.40
CA ALA A 14 -18.59 -2.11 -10.22
C ALA A 14 -17.81 -1.77 -8.96
N ILE A 15 -16.94 -0.78 -9.05
CA ILE A 15 -16.26 -0.17 -7.91
C ILE A 15 -16.74 1.28 -7.77
N LEU A 16 -17.22 1.62 -6.59
CA LEU A 16 -17.54 3.01 -6.22
C LEU A 16 -16.48 3.48 -5.25
N THR A 17 -15.68 4.46 -5.66
CA THR A 17 -14.66 5.09 -4.82
C THR A 17 -15.15 6.43 -4.30
N GLU A 18 -15.17 6.56 -2.98
CA GLU A 18 -15.42 7.81 -2.27
C GLU A 18 -14.10 8.34 -1.70
N LEU A 19 -13.70 9.52 -2.15
CA LEU A 19 -12.57 10.25 -1.59
C LEU A 19 -13.09 11.40 -0.73
N SER A 20 -12.67 11.44 0.53
CA SER A 20 -13.04 12.48 1.48
C SER A 20 -11.83 13.13 2.12
N THR A 21 -11.95 14.41 2.43
CA THR A 21 -10.95 15.19 3.15
C THR A 21 -11.65 16.19 4.07
N GLU A 22 -10.97 16.60 5.14
CA GLU A 22 -11.48 17.59 6.09
C GLU A 22 -10.65 18.88 6.01
N PRO A 23 -11.28 20.07 5.98
CA PRO A 23 -10.55 21.32 6.05
C PRO A 23 -9.64 21.40 7.29
N GLY A 24 -8.39 21.80 7.08
CA GLY A 24 -7.37 21.89 8.14
C GLY A 24 -6.66 20.58 8.47
N ARG A 25 -7.03 19.46 7.84
CA ARG A 25 -6.29 18.21 7.90
C ARG A 25 -5.37 18.01 6.71
N THR A 26 -4.26 17.32 6.92
CA THR A 26 -3.25 17.03 5.87
C THR A 26 -3.39 15.61 5.31
N GLY A 27 -4.61 15.10 5.27
CA GLY A 27 -4.88 13.74 4.83
C GLY A 27 -6.19 13.63 4.06
N PHE A 28 -6.42 12.44 3.53
CA PHE A 28 -7.69 12.06 2.89
C PHE A 28 -7.99 10.59 3.22
N SER A 29 -9.25 10.23 3.06
CA SER A 29 -9.72 8.85 3.16
C SER A 29 -10.26 8.39 1.81
N LEU A 30 -9.97 7.13 1.49
CA LEU A 30 -10.60 6.41 0.38
C LEU A 30 -11.50 5.32 0.97
N HIS A 31 -12.72 5.25 0.47
CA HIS A 31 -13.65 4.18 0.76
C HIS A 31 -14.15 3.59 -0.55
N ASP A 32 -13.84 2.30 -0.76
CA ASP A 32 -14.23 1.58 -1.96
C ASP A 32 -15.31 0.57 -1.65
N THR A 33 -16.39 0.61 -2.44
CA THR A 33 -17.43 -0.40 -2.44
C THR A 33 -17.34 -1.18 -3.74
N LEU A 34 -16.96 -2.47 -3.64
CA LEU A 34 -16.94 -3.39 -4.76
C LEU A 34 -18.24 -4.18 -4.81
N THR A 35 -18.93 -4.15 -5.95
CA THR A 35 -20.16 -4.89 -6.19
C THR A 35 -19.99 -5.85 -7.35
N ASN A 36 -20.30 -7.12 -7.13
CA ASN A 36 -20.46 -8.07 -8.22
C ASN A 36 -21.87 -7.87 -8.82
N GLN A 37 -21.93 -7.40 -10.06
CA GLN A 37 -23.18 -7.18 -10.80
C GLN A 37 -23.54 -8.37 -11.70
N GLY A 38 -22.69 -9.40 -11.76
CA GLY A 38 -22.91 -10.61 -12.54
C GLY A 38 -23.72 -11.66 -11.80
N ASP A 39 -24.21 -12.64 -12.54
CA ASP A 39 -25.10 -13.71 -12.04
C ASP A 39 -24.35 -14.79 -11.21
N TYR A 40 -23.04 -14.80 -11.21
CA TYR A 40 -22.21 -15.83 -10.59
C TYR A 40 -21.20 -15.24 -9.61
N ALA A 41 -20.89 -16.00 -8.57
CA ALA A 41 -19.77 -15.69 -7.68
C ALA A 41 -18.44 -15.69 -8.46
N LYS A 42 -17.61 -14.68 -8.25
CA LYS A 42 -16.31 -14.48 -8.90
C LYS A 42 -15.27 -14.04 -7.89
N GLU A 43 -14.04 -14.44 -8.12
CA GLU A 43 -12.88 -13.96 -7.39
C GLU A 43 -12.46 -12.57 -7.92
N TYR A 44 -11.96 -11.74 -7.03
CA TYR A 44 -11.40 -10.44 -7.37
C TYR A 44 -10.10 -10.20 -6.59
N GLN A 45 -9.29 -9.31 -7.10
CA GLN A 45 -8.11 -8.78 -6.41
C GLN A 45 -8.07 -7.28 -6.57
N VAL A 46 -7.74 -6.57 -5.49
CA VAL A 46 -7.54 -5.12 -5.48
C VAL A 46 -6.15 -4.84 -4.94
N LEU A 47 -5.39 -4.02 -5.67
CA LEU A 47 -4.09 -3.55 -5.26
C LEU A 47 -4.12 -2.02 -5.13
N TYR A 48 -3.97 -1.54 -3.90
CA TYR A 48 -3.74 -0.12 -3.65
C TYR A 48 -2.24 0.17 -3.78
N HIS A 49 -1.89 0.93 -4.80
CA HIS A 49 -0.50 1.21 -5.12
C HIS A 49 -0.19 2.69 -4.93
N THR A 50 0.68 3.00 -3.98
CA THR A 50 1.07 4.38 -3.66
C THR A 50 2.57 4.56 -3.91
N ASN A 51 2.92 5.58 -4.70
CA ASN A 51 4.29 5.95 -4.96
C ASN A 51 4.72 7.14 -4.10
N PHE A 52 5.92 7.06 -3.56
CA PHE A 52 6.53 8.14 -2.80
C PHE A 52 7.83 8.57 -3.47
N GLY A 53 8.14 9.86 -3.36
CA GLY A 53 9.34 10.45 -3.91
C GLY A 53 9.97 11.47 -2.94
N THR A 54 10.96 12.20 -3.44
CA THR A 54 11.57 13.30 -2.69
C THR A 54 10.55 14.42 -2.41
N PRO A 55 10.64 15.11 -1.27
CA PRO A 55 11.67 15.03 -0.21
C PRO A 55 11.44 13.95 0.85
N LEU A 56 10.34 13.19 0.76
CA LEU A 56 10.01 12.16 1.75
C LEU A 56 10.90 10.93 1.60
N LEU A 57 10.97 10.39 0.37
CA LEU A 57 11.78 9.22 0.06
C LEU A 57 13.19 9.65 -0.36
N GLU A 58 14.14 9.45 0.54
CA GLU A 58 15.55 9.78 0.39
C GLU A 58 16.43 8.66 0.98
N GLU A 59 17.73 8.75 0.80
CA GLU A 59 18.66 7.83 1.47
C GLU A 59 18.53 7.91 2.99
N GLY A 60 18.25 6.75 3.61
CA GLY A 60 18.03 6.64 5.04
C GLY A 60 16.59 6.90 5.48
N ALA A 61 15.66 7.16 4.55
CA ALA A 61 14.23 7.12 4.85
C ALA A 61 13.83 5.74 5.37
N ARG A 62 12.81 5.68 6.21
CA ARG A 62 12.40 4.44 6.86
C ARG A 62 10.91 4.18 6.73
N PHE A 63 10.60 2.92 6.43
CA PHE A 63 9.25 2.37 6.55
C PHE A 63 9.05 1.76 7.93
N VAL A 64 7.97 2.10 8.59
CA VAL A 64 7.60 1.61 9.92
C VAL A 64 6.22 0.98 9.87
N ALA A 65 6.10 -0.22 10.40
CA ALA A 65 4.84 -0.94 10.48
C ALA A 65 4.82 -1.85 11.72
N PRO A 66 3.65 -2.18 12.28
CA PRO A 66 3.51 -3.20 13.31
C PRO A 66 3.62 -4.60 12.66
N VAL A 67 4.84 -5.12 12.51
CA VAL A 67 5.11 -6.31 11.69
C VAL A 67 4.91 -7.60 12.47
N LYS A 68 4.06 -8.47 11.94
CA LYS A 68 3.92 -9.87 12.36
C LYS A 68 4.91 -10.76 11.62
N GLN A 69 5.08 -10.52 10.32
CA GLN A 69 5.99 -11.28 9.47
C GLN A 69 6.46 -10.41 8.31
N VAL A 70 7.71 -10.60 7.90
CA VAL A 70 8.25 -10.08 6.64
C VAL A 70 8.96 -11.19 5.90
N SER A 71 8.79 -11.22 4.58
CA SER A 71 9.49 -12.16 3.71
C SER A 71 9.89 -11.49 2.39
N PRO A 72 11.01 -11.89 1.80
CA PRO A 72 11.40 -11.36 0.50
C PRO A 72 10.51 -11.93 -0.60
N PHE A 73 10.15 -11.11 -1.57
CA PHE A 73 9.37 -11.54 -2.73
C PHE A 73 10.22 -12.34 -3.72
N ASN A 74 11.52 -12.03 -3.83
CA ASN A 74 12.42 -12.66 -4.78
C ASN A 74 13.84 -12.84 -4.17
N PRO A 75 14.77 -13.53 -4.86
CA PRO A 75 16.14 -13.74 -4.37
C PRO A 75 16.91 -12.43 -4.14
N ARG A 76 16.64 -11.38 -4.92
CA ARG A 76 17.24 -10.07 -4.72
C ARG A 76 16.82 -9.48 -3.38
N ALA A 77 15.53 -9.46 -3.08
CA ALA A 77 15.02 -8.97 -1.80
C ALA A 77 15.58 -9.77 -0.61
N ALA A 78 15.84 -11.07 -0.78
CA ALA A 78 16.42 -11.89 0.27
C ALA A 78 17.79 -11.39 0.75
N THR A 79 18.59 -10.78 -0.13
CA THR A 79 19.90 -10.23 0.24
C THR A 79 19.81 -8.96 1.08
N GLU A 80 18.68 -8.30 1.10
CA GLU A 80 18.44 -7.03 1.80
C GLU A 80 17.43 -7.16 2.96
N LEU A 81 17.02 -8.38 3.30
CA LEU A 81 15.98 -8.63 4.31
C LEU A 81 16.34 -8.08 5.70
N SER A 82 17.62 -8.03 6.06
CA SER A 82 18.04 -7.50 7.37
C SER A 82 17.83 -6.00 7.53
N ASP A 83 17.71 -5.28 6.43
CA ASP A 83 17.54 -3.81 6.40
C ASP A 83 16.32 -3.39 5.56
N TRP A 84 15.32 -4.26 5.46
CA TRP A 84 14.14 -4.11 4.61
C TRP A 84 13.34 -2.82 4.84
N GLN A 85 13.45 -2.23 6.03
CA GLN A 85 12.76 -1.00 6.41
C GLN A 85 13.47 0.27 5.92
N ARG A 86 14.73 0.16 5.47
CA ARG A 86 15.55 1.31 5.15
C ARG A 86 15.69 1.47 3.66
N TYR A 87 15.46 2.68 3.20
CA TYR A 87 15.68 3.03 1.80
C TYR A 87 17.11 3.48 1.56
N ARG A 88 17.70 2.98 0.48
CA ARG A 88 18.98 3.46 -0.04
C ARG A 88 18.78 4.69 -0.91
N GLY A 89 19.86 5.43 -1.17
CA GLY A 89 19.87 6.51 -2.15
C GLY A 89 19.73 6.01 -3.59
N PRO A 90 19.58 6.92 -4.56
CA PRO A 90 19.54 6.59 -5.97
C PRO A 90 20.74 5.72 -6.36
N THR A 91 20.47 4.58 -6.97
CA THR A 91 21.47 3.58 -7.34
C THR A 91 21.27 3.23 -8.81
N ARG A 92 22.36 3.35 -9.57
CA ARG A 92 22.34 2.99 -11.00
C ARG A 92 22.10 1.49 -11.17
N ASP A 93 21.33 1.13 -12.18
CA ASP A 93 21.02 -0.26 -12.56
C ASP A 93 20.46 -1.08 -11.37
N TYR A 94 19.67 -0.40 -10.51
CA TYR A 94 19.04 -1.03 -9.35
C TYR A 94 17.73 -1.70 -9.72
N ASP A 95 17.69 -3.01 -9.53
CA ASP A 95 16.46 -3.77 -9.64
C ASP A 95 15.54 -3.55 -8.44
N GLU A 96 14.26 -3.67 -8.68
CA GLU A 96 13.23 -3.57 -7.67
C GLU A 96 13.42 -4.58 -6.53
N THR A 97 13.36 -4.09 -5.29
CA THR A 97 13.41 -4.93 -4.09
C THR A 97 12.05 -4.90 -3.42
N VAL A 98 11.36 -6.02 -3.42
CA VAL A 98 10.00 -6.16 -2.90
C VAL A 98 9.97 -7.08 -1.69
N PHE A 99 9.26 -6.65 -0.64
CA PHE A 99 9.00 -7.43 0.56
C PHE A 99 7.51 -7.62 0.77
N ASN A 100 7.12 -8.85 1.12
CA ASN A 100 5.79 -9.13 1.64
C ASN A 100 5.80 -8.86 3.14
N VAL A 101 5.00 -7.92 3.58
CA VAL A 101 4.87 -7.54 4.98
C VAL A 101 3.47 -7.88 5.47
N VAL A 102 3.40 -8.73 6.48
CA VAL A 102 2.15 -9.05 7.17
C VAL A 102 2.12 -8.22 8.46
N PRO A 103 1.26 -7.20 8.56
CA PRO A 103 1.18 -6.39 9.77
C PRO A 103 0.32 -7.05 10.85
N TYR A 104 0.49 -6.61 12.10
CA TYR A 104 -0.54 -6.76 13.10
C TYR A 104 -1.67 -5.77 12.84
N ALA A 105 -2.90 -6.19 13.11
CA ALA A 105 -4.08 -5.34 13.11
C ALA A 105 -4.68 -5.27 14.52
N ASP A 106 -5.47 -4.24 14.76
CA ASP A 106 -6.28 -4.12 15.96
C ASP A 106 -7.52 -5.05 15.94
N GLU A 107 -8.36 -4.95 16.95
CA GLU A 107 -9.58 -5.75 17.08
C GLU A 107 -10.62 -5.47 15.98
N GLN A 108 -10.51 -4.32 15.30
CA GLN A 108 -11.35 -3.92 14.18
C GLN A 108 -10.73 -4.27 12.83
N GLY A 109 -9.59 -4.97 12.80
CA GLY A 109 -8.87 -5.31 11.58
C GLY A 109 -8.12 -4.12 10.96
N GLN A 110 -7.87 -3.04 11.72
CA GLN A 110 -7.18 -1.87 11.21
C GLN A 110 -5.69 -1.91 11.52
N THR A 111 -4.89 -1.43 10.60
CA THR A 111 -3.45 -1.27 10.80
C THR A 111 -2.98 0.10 10.30
N LEU A 112 -1.82 0.54 10.79
CA LEU A 112 -1.22 1.81 10.42
C LEU A 112 0.25 1.59 10.10
N THR A 113 0.67 2.08 8.94
CA THR A 113 2.06 2.11 8.52
C THR A 113 2.52 3.56 8.34
N MET A 114 3.82 3.77 8.35
CA MET A 114 4.41 5.09 8.15
C MET A 114 5.67 4.99 7.30
N LEU A 115 5.84 5.95 6.41
CA LEU A 115 7.10 6.25 5.77
C LEU A 115 7.55 7.62 6.25
N HIS A 116 8.78 7.73 6.75
CA HIS A 116 9.36 9.01 7.15
C HIS A 116 10.74 9.22 6.53
N ASN A 117 11.13 10.47 6.34
CA ASN A 117 12.45 10.84 5.86
C ASN A 117 13.53 10.51 6.91
N ARG A 118 14.79 10.59 6.52
CA ARG A 118 15.94 10.30 7.37
C ARG A 118 15.96 11.11 8.68
N ALA A 119 15.59 12.38 8.59
CA ALA A 119 15.57 13.29 9.75
C ALA A 119 14.39 13.06 10.70
N GLY A 120 13.35 12.31 10.28
CA GLY A 120 12.15 12.05 11.07
C GLY A 120 11.24 13.27 11.25
N ASN A 121 11.42 14.32 10.46
CA ASN A 121 10.62 15.54 10.53
C ASN A 121 9.57 15.67 9.42
N LEU A 122 9.56 14.75 8.49
CA LEU A 122 8.54 14.61 7.44
C LEU A 122 8.15 13.14 7.33
N GLY A 123 6.85 12.87 7.34
CA GLY A 123 6.33 11.52 7.23
C GLY A 123 4.93 11.48 6.64
N VAL A 124 4.57 10.33 6.11
CA VAL A 124 3.22 9.97 5.67
C VAL A 124 2.80 8.69 6.36
N SER A 125 1.61 8.69 6.92
CA SER A 125 1.00 7.48 7.48
C SER A 125 -0.09 6.98 6.54
N VAL A 126 -0.18 5.67 6.42
CA VAL A 126 -1.24 4.98 5.66
C VAL A 126 -1.92 3.99 6.60
N GLY A 127 -3.20 4.26 6.88
CA GLY A 127 -4.07 3.35 7.60
C GLY A 127 -4.94 2.55 6.64
N PHE A 128 -5.13 1.26 6.90
CA PHE A 128 -5.96 0.38 6.07
C PHE A 128 -6.48 -0.80 6.88
N ASN A 129 -7.53 -1.41 6.38
CA ASN A 129 -8.04 -2.67 6.91
C ASN A 129 -7.30 -3.86 6.28
N THR A 130 -7.03 -4.90 7.09
CA THR A 130 -6.34 -6.14 6.67
C THR A 130 -7.31 -7.29 6.47
#